data_aa6fb258a0462d8c8504f9fd761616da
#
_entry.id   aa6fb258a0462d8c8504f9fd761616da
#
_cell.length_a   1.000
_cell.length_b   1.000
_cell.length_c   1.000
_cell.angle_alpha   90.00
_cell.angle_beta   90.00
_cell.angle_gamma   90.00
#
_symmetry.space_group_name_H-M   'P 1'
#
loop_
_entity.id
_entity.type
_entity.pdbx_description
1 polymer ?
#
loop_
_entity_poly.entity_id
_entity_poly.type
_entity_poly.pdbx_seq_one_letter_code
_entity_poly.pdbx_strand_id
1 'polypeptide(L)'
;MAFGNEYERAVEVDLQWPSVYQNFAAYDIFCDLAARMLAGTQLSDIGRDVALVEKHFQYMVMGNTIKTHVWHIDSYGNAYLDIRGDELERELGNRRYDLTYRGIRIKDELKKSYPDCREPSLTVSASGFVEITMYKQRVCDILGIGLLDIVDIVMRNNP
;
A
#
# COMPACT_ATOMS: atom_id res chain seq x y z
N MET A 1 4.49 -6.54 -4.08
CA MET A 1 3.90 -7.12 -2.88
C MET A 1 4.87 -6.82 -1.75
N ALA A 2 4.47 -6.01 -0.77
CA ALA A 2 5.31 -5.68 0.38
C ALA A 2 4.90 -6.60 1.53
N PHE A 3 5.57 -7.71 1.65
CA PHE A 3 5.59 -8.45 2.90
C PHE A 3 6.71 -7.84 3.75
N GLY A 4 6.45 -7.60 5.03
CA GLY A 4 7.55 -7.38 5.98
C GLY A 4 8.49 -8.59 5.93
N ASN A 5 9.67 -8.48 6.50
CA ASN A 5 10.74 -9.49 6.46
C ASN A 5 10.39 -10.86 7.11
N GLU A 6 9.12 -11.27 7.09
CA GLU A 6 8.60 -12.44 7.79
C GLU A 6 8.06 -13.50 6.81
N TYR A 7 8.77 -13.75 5.73
CA TYR A 7 8.46 -14.91 4.88
C TYR A 7 9.57 -15.95 4.97
N GLU A 8 9.19 -17.22 5.10
CA GLU A 8 10.14 -18.33 5.10
C GLU A 8 10.53 -18.73 3.66
N ARG A 9 9.59 -18.61 2.73
CA ARG A 9 9.77 -19.02 1.34
C ARG A 9 8.84 -18.24 0.40
N ALA A 10 9.31 -17.95 -0.79
CA ALA A 10 8.51 -17.37 -1.87
C ALA A 10 8.65 -18.20 -3.15
N VAL A 11 7.54 -18.45 -3.82
CA VAL A 11 7.52 -19.12 -5.13
C VAL A 11 6.79 -18.24 -6.15
N GLU A 12 7.33 -18.19 -7.36
CA GLU A 12 6.63 -17.63 -8.50
C GLU A 12 5.77 -18.74 -9.10
N VAL A 13 4.46 -18.53 -9.09
CA VAL A 13 3.50 -19.53 -9.58
C VAL A 13 3.65 -19.68 -11.08
N ASP A 14 3.77 -20.91 -11.56
CA ASP A 14 3.75 -21.20 -13.00
C ASP A 14 2.32 -21.04 -13.51
N LEU A 15 2.10 -19.94 -14.26
CA LEU A 15 0.80 -19.59 -14.84
C LEU A 15 0.45 -20.38 -16.12
N GLN A 16 1.17 -21.45 -16.47
CA GLN A 16 0.76 -22.40 -17.50
C GLN A 16 -0.47 -23.23 -17.07
N TRP A 17 -1.34 -22.57 -16.39
CA TRP A 17 -2.57 -23.15 -15.86
C TRP A 17 -3.64 -23.18 -16.93
N PRO A 18 -4.36 -24.28 -17.09
CA PRO A 18 -5.42 -24.37 -18.09
C PRO A 18 -6.69 -23.66 -17.63
N SER A 19 -6.64 -22.37 -17.33
CA SER A 19 -7.87 -21.63 -17.18
C SER A 19 -8.24 -21.02 -18.52
N VAL A 20 -9.41 -21.38 -18.99
CA VAL A 20 -9.95 -20.94 -20.29
C VAL A 20 -10.28 -19.45 -20.30
N TYR A 21 -10.41 -18.83 -19.09
CA TYR A 21 -10.77 -17.43 -18.92
C TYR A 21 -9.96 -16.83 -17.76
N GLN A 22 -8.97 -15.99 -18.06
CA GLN A 22 -8.12 -15.32 -17.05
C GLN A 22 -8.64 -13.91 -16.67
N ASN A 23 -9.96 -13.73 -16.65
CA ASN A 23 -10.54 -12.41 -16.41
C ASN A 23 -10.54 -11.99 -14.94
N PHE A 24 -10.43 -12.95 -14.01
CA PHE A 24 -10.42 -12.72 -12.57
C PHE A 24 -9.38 -13.59 -11.88
N ALA A 25 -8.13 -13.15 -11.84
CA ALA A 25 -7.04 -13.89 -11.21
C ALA A 25 -7.34 -14.29 -9.76
N ALA A 26 -8.07 -13.47 -9.02
CA ALA A 26 -8.47 -13.79 -7.65
C ALA A 26 -9.37 -15.03 -7.58
N TYR A 27 -10.30 -15.17 -8.52
CA TYR A 27 -11.22 -16.32 -8.56
C TYR A 27 -10.59 -17.53 -9.26
N ASP A 28 -10.02 -17.31 -10.45
CA ASP A 28 -9.57 -18.40 -11.33
C ASP A 28 -8.23 -19.03 -10.88
N ILE A 29 -7.38 -18.22 -10.23
CA ILE A 29 -6.02 -18.65 -9.84
C ILE A 29 -5.90 -18.78 -8.32
N PHE A 30 -6.22 -17.72 -7.56
CA PHE A 30 -5.92 -17.70 -6.13
C PHE A 30 -6.82 -18.63 -5.32
N CYS A 31 -8.09 -18.79 -5.69
CA CYS A 31 -8.98 -19.73 -5.03
C CYS A 31 -8.55 -21.19 -5.25
N ASP A 32 -8.13 -21.53 -6.48
CA ASP A 32 -7.65 -22.87 -6.79
C ASP A 32 -6.32 -23.18 -6.09
N LEU A 33 -5.38 -22.22 -6.09
CA LEU A 33 -4.13 -22.35 -5.35
C LEU A 33 -4.37 -22.52 -3.85
N ALA A 34 -5.26 -21.74 -3.27
CA ALA A 34 -5.61 -21.85 -1.86
C ALA A 34 -6.23 -23.24 -1.55
N ALA A 35 -7.13 -23.74 -2.40
CA ALA A 35 -7.72 -25.07 -2.24
C ALA A 35 -6.68 -26.19 -2.31
N ARG A 36 -5.73 -26.10 -3.24
CA ARG A 36 -4.62 -27.06 -3.35
C ARG A 36 -3.70 -27.04 -2.14
N MET A 37 -3.34 -25.85 -1.67
CA MET A 37 -2.51 -25.72 -0.47
C MET A 37 -3.21 -26.30 0.76
N LEU A 38 -4.51 -26.07 0.91
CA LEU A 38 -5.32 -26.68 1.97
C LEU A 38 -5.40 -28.21 1.82
N ALA A 39 -5.35 -28.73 0.60
CA ALA A 39 -5.30 -30.17 0.32
C ALA A 39 -3.91 -30.80 0.51
N GLY A 40 -2.90 -29.98 0.90
CA GLY A 40 -1.53 -30.44 1.20
C GLY A 40 -0.54 -30.35 0.04
N THR A 41 -0.88 -29.72 -1.07
CA THR A 41 0.07 -29.48 -2.17
C THR A 41 1.24 -28.63 -1.69
N GLN A 42 2.47 -29.06 -1.98
CA GLN A 42 3.68 -28.36 -1.56
C GLN A 42 3.93 -27.13 -2.47
N LEU A 43 4.57 -26.09 -1.93
CA LEU A 43 4.94 -24.90 -2.70
C LEU A 43 5.80 -25.22 -3.92
N SER A 44 6.68 -26.25 -3.81
CA SER A 44 7.51 -26.72 -4.92
C SER A 44 6.72 -27.29 -6.11
N ASP A 45 5.48 -27.67 -5.89
CA ASP A 45 4.63 -28.30 -6.92
C ASP A 45 3.76 -27.28 -7.67
N ILE A 46 3.76 -26.03 -7.19
CA ILE A 46 2.95 -24.94 -7.76
C ILE A 46 3.77 -23.82 -8.38
N GLY A 47 5.08 -23.82 -8.19
CA GLY A 47 5.94 -22.79 -8.76
C GLY A 47 7.42 -22.99 -8.46
N ARG A 48 8.23 -22.07 -8.96
CA ARG A 48 9.68 -22.05 -8.74
C ARG A 48 10.05 -21.10 -7.59
N ASP A 49 11.08 -21.45 -6.85
CA ASP A 49 11.63 -20.56 -5.81
C ASP A 49 12.11 -19.24 -6.42
N VAL A 50 11.78 -18.14 -5.78
CA VAL A 50 12.23 -16.80 -6.14
C VAL A 50 12.73 -16.04 -4.92
N ALA A 51 13.79 -15.26 -5.14
CA ALA A 51 14.21 -14.28 -4.16
C ALA A 51 13.33 -13.04 -4.28
N LEU A 52 12.71 -12.63 -3.18
CA LEU A 52 12.01 -11.35 -3.14
C LEU A 52 13.03 -10.22 -3.06
N VAL A 53 12.79 -9.17 -3.84
CA VAL A 53 13.58 -7.94 -3.72
C VAL A 53 13.06 -7.17 -2.51
N GLU A 54 13.84 -7.12 -1.45
CA GLU A 54 13.56 -6.29 -0.30
C GLU A 54 13.79 -4.83 -0.67
N LYS A 55 12.73 -4.03 -0.63
CA LYS A 55 12.84 -2.57 -0.75
C LYS A 55 12.71 -2.00 0.66
N HIS A 56 13.82 -1.54 1.20
CA HIS A 56 13.85 -0.82 2.47
C HIS A 56 13.53 0.66 2.21
N PHE A 57 12.25 0.97 2.09
CA PHE A 57 11.80 2.34 2.23
C PHE A 57 11.40 2.52 3.70
N GLN A 58 11.97 3.52 4.34
CA GLN A 58 11.62 3.86 5.70
C GLN A 58 11.29 5.34 5.74
N TYR A 59 10.12 5.65 6.27
CA TYR A 59 9.78 7.01 6.64
C TYR A 59 10.77 7.55 7.68
N MET A 60 10.92 8.86 7.73
CA MET A 60 11.77 9.53 8.72
C MET A 60 10.97 10.55 9.50
N VAL A 61 11.19 10.57 10.81
CA VAL A 61 10.62 11.60 11.69
C VAL A 61 11.66 12.70 11.92
N MET A 62 11.34 13.92 11.50
CA MET A 62 12.21 15.09 11.63
C MET A 62 11.44 16.21 12.36
N GLY A 63 11.64 16.32 13.66
CA GLY A 63 10.91 17.27 14.49
C GLY A 63 9.41 17.00 14.50
N ASN A 64 8.62 17.87 13.90
CA ASN A 64 7.17 17.72 13.78
C ASN A 64 6.72 17.20 12.41
N THR A 65 7.63 16.71 11.58
CA THR A 65 7.34 16.25 10.23
C THR A 65 7.73 14.78 10.08
N ILE A 66 6.80 13.97 9.59
CA ILE A 66 7.06 12.62 9.11
C ILE A 66 7.23 12.72 7.60
N LYS A 67 8.44 12.40 7.11
CA LYS A 67 8.74 12.34 5.68
C LYS A 67 8.53 10.92 5.19
N THR A 68 7.66 10.76 4.22
CA THR A 68 7.34 9.47 3.61
C THR A 68 7.64 9.51 2.11
N HIS A 69 7.81 8.34 1.51
CA HIS A 69 8.00 8.18 0.07
C HIS A 69 6.83 7.42 -0.52
N VAL A 70 6.47 7.78 -1.74
CA VAL A 70 5.54 6.97 -2.55
C VAL A 70 6.30 5.77 -3.08
N TRP A 71 6.09 4.60 -2.50
CA TRP A 71 6.81 3.38 -2.90
C TRP A 71 6.04 2.53 -3.91
N HIS A 72 4.74 2.74 -4.04
CA HIS A 72 3.88 2.04 -4.99
C HIS A 72 2.72 2.93 -5.46
N ILE A 73 2.35 2.79 -6.71
CA ILE A 73 1.11 3.34 -7.27
C ILE A 73 0.35 2.17 -7.90
N ASP A 74 -0.88 1.96 -7.48
CA ASP A 74 -1.70 0.88 -8.00
C ASP A 74 -2.34 1.21 -9.36
N SER A 75 -3.01 0.23 -9.96
CA SER A 75 -3.70 0.41 -11.26
C SER A 75 -4.86 1.40 -11.20
N TYR A 76 -5.38 1.69 -10.00
CA TYR A 76 -6.44 2.68 -9.77
C TYR A 76 -5.89 4.09 -9.57
N GLY A 77 -4.56 4.23 -9.47
CA GLY A 77 -3.89 5.51 -9.25
C GLY A 77 -3.87 5.94 -7.79
N ASN A 78 -4.00 5.03 -6.83
CA ASN A 78 -3.75 5.31 -5.43
C ASN A 78 -2.25 5.25 -5.16
N ALA A 79 -1.73 6.20 -4.37
CA ALA A 79 -0.32 6.30 -4.03
C ALA A 79 -0.04 5.79 -2.61
N TYR A 80 0.72 4.72 -2.50
CA TYR A 80 1.06 4.06 -1.23
C TYR A 80 2.32 4.68 -0.63
N LEU A 81 2.23 5.06 0.63
CA LEU A 81 3.33 5.62 1.40
C LEU A 81 4.10 4.51 2.14
N ASP A 82 5.38 4.74 2.39
CA ASP A 82 6.28 3.80 3.08
C ASP A 82 6.09 3.79 4.62
N ILE A 83 4.90 4.12 5.09
CA ILE A 83 4.49 4.07 6.49
C ILE A 83 3.20 3.26 6.62
N ARG A 84 3.13 2.43 7.66
CA ARG A 84 1.92 1.67 8.00
C ARG A 84 0.96 2.51 8.83
N GLY A 85 -0.32 2.11 8.85
CA GLY A 85 -1.35 2.82 9.61
C GLY A 85 -1.07 2.84 11.11
N ASP A 86 -0.65 1.71 11.69
CA ASP A 86 -0.27 1.59 13.10
C ASP A 86 1.00 2.40 13.45
N GLU A 87 1.96 2.47 12.54
CA GLU A 87 3.15 3.32 12.69
C GLU A 87 2.75 4.80 12.65
N LEU A 88 1.91 5.19 11.69
CA LEU A 88 1.41 6.56 11.60
C LEU A 88 0.66 6.96 12.88
N GLU A 89 -0.23 6.13 13.37
CA GLU A 89 -0.97 6.37 14.62
C GLU A 89 -0.02 6.52 15.82
N ARG A 90 1.00 5.68 15.91
CA ARG A 90 2.02 5.76 16.96
C ARG A 90 2.81 7.07 16.89
N GLU A 91 3.26 7.48 15.70
CA GLU A 91 4.02 8.72 15.53
C GLU A 91 3.16 9.96 15.76
N LEU A 92 1.90 9.94 15.34
CA LEU A 92 0.96 11.04 15.56
C LEU A 92 0.55 11.15 17.04
N GLY A 93 0.31 10.04 17.73
CA GLY A 93 -0.38 10.03 19.00
C GLY A 93 -1.76 10.68 18.85
N ASN A 94 -2.03 11.71 19.67
CA ASN A 94 -3.29 12.49 19.60
C ASN A 94 -3.15 13.80 18.80
N ARG A 95 -2.04 13.99 18.06
CA ARG A 95 -1.79 15.23 17.32
C ARG A 95 -2.59 15.25 16.02
N ARG A 96 -3.07 16.43 15.66
CA ARG A 96 -3.56 16.70 14.30
C ARG A 96 -2.37 16.79 13.36
N TYR A 97 -2.61 16.63 12.07
CA TYR A 97 -1.57 16.73 11.04
C TYR A 97 -2.11 17.36 9.76
N ASP A 98 -1.20 17.83 8.94
CA ASP A 98 -1.45 18.19 7.55
C ASP A 98 -0.65 17.28 6.65
N LEU A 99 -1.29 16.75 5.63
CA LEU A 99 -0.60 16.11 4.52
C LEU A 99 -0.18 17.18 3.53
N THR A 100 1.10 17.25 3.20
CA THR A 100 1.63 18.21 2.22
C THR A 100 2.42 17.48 1.14
N TYR A 101 2.19 17.89 -0.10
CA TYR A 101 2.94 17.45 -1.25
C TYR A 101 3.35 18.63 -2.10
N ARG A 102 4.66 18.79 -2.37
CA ARG A 102 5.23 19.93 -3.10
C ARG A 102 4.76 21.29 -2.57
N GLY A 103 4.62 21.41 -1.24
CA GLY A 103 4.15 22.64 -0.59
C GLY A 103 2.63 22.86 -0.67
N ILE A 104 1.88 21.98 -1.31
CA ILE A 104 0.41 22.02 -1.35
C ILE A 104 -0.12 21.18 -0.21
N ARG A 105 -0.95 21.80 0.64
CA ARG A 105 -1.70 21.08 1.68
C ARG A 105 -2.80 20.28 1.02
N ILE A 106 -2.81 18.96 1.26
CA ILE A 106 -3.81 18.05 0.71
C ILE A 106 -4.99 17.98 1.66
N LYS A 107 -4.85 17.40 2.83
CA LYS A 107 -5.84 17.43 3.94
C LYS A 107 -5.31 16.76 5.20
N ASP A 108 -6.08 16.88 6.28
CA ASP A 108 -5.66 16.59 7.65
C ASP A 108 -6.45 15.44 8.31
N GLU A 109 -7.06 14.55 7.54
CA GLU A 109 -7.93 13.53 8.12
C GLU A 109 -7.70 12.15 7.48
N LEU A 110 -7.43 11.16 8.35
CA LEU A 110 -7.41 9.75 7.95
C LEU A 110 -8.85 9.26 7.80
N LYS A 111 -9.25 8.93 6.59
CA LYS A 111 -10.59 8.41 6.30
C LYS A 111 -10.68 6.93 6.64
N LYS A 112 -11.81 6.51 7.19
CA LYS A 112 -12.05 5.12 7.58
C LYS A 112 -12.43 4.21 6.41
N SER A 113 -12.92 4.80 5.33
CA SER A 113 -13.35 4.03 4.17
C SER A 113 -13.10 4.77 2.86
N TYR A 114 -12.84 3.99 1.80
CA TYR A 114 -12.63 4.51 0.45
C TYR A 114 -13.79 5.40 -0.07
N PRO A 115 -15.10 5.07 0.13
CA PRO A 115 -16.20 5.95 -0.27
C PRO A 115 -16.20 7.34 0.35
N ASP A 116 -15.53 7.52 1.51
CA ASP A 116 -15.45 8.80 2.21
C ASP A 116 -14.38 9.72 1.61
N CYS A 117 -13.48 9.19 0.77
CA CYS A 117 -12.40 9.93 0.12
C CYS A 117 -12.91 10.73 -1.09
N ARG A 118 -13.79 11.72 -0.87
CA ARG A 118 -14.39 12.53 -1.95
C ARG A 118 -13.41 13.52 -2.58
N GLU A 119 -12.33 13.79 -1.94
CA GLU A 119 -11.18 14.58 -2.36
C GLU A 119 -9.91 13.82 -1.99
N PRO A 120 -8.72 14.23 -2.45
CA PRO A 120 -7.48 13.57 -2.08
C PRO A 120 -7.37 13.42 -0.57
N SER A 121 -7.30 12.19 -0.08
CA SER A 121 -7.41 11.86 1.34
C SER A 121 -6.44 10.74 1.69
N LEU A 122 -6.10 10.61 2.97
CA LEU A 122 -5.40 9.42 3.49
C LEU A 122 -6.40 8.37 3.92
N THR A 123 -6.07 7.12 3.67
CA THR A 123 -6.70 5.94 4.28
C THR A 123 -5.65 4.85 4.51
N VAL A 124 -6.02 3.79 5.20
CA VAL A 124 -5.17 2.61 5.37
C VAL A 124 -5.68 1.52 4.44
N SER A 125 -4.80 1.02 3.59
CA SER A 125 -5.11 -0.05 2.65
C SER A 125 -5.29 -1.40 3.34
N ALA A 126 -5.84 -2.39 2.63
CA ALA A 126 -5.94 -3.75 3.13
C ALA A 126 -4.58 -4.40 3.45
N SER A 127 -3.48 -3.93 2.85
CA SER A 127 -2.11 -4.34 3.16
C SER A 127 -1.54 -3.67 4.42
N GLY A 128 -2.29 -2.75 5.05
CA GLY A 128 -1.90 -2.02 6.25
C GLY A 128 -1.05 -0.78 5.99
N PHE A 129 -0.68 -0.46 4.75
CA PHE A 129 0.02 0.77 4.41
C PHE A 129 -0.92 1.96 4.28
N VAL A 130 -0.42 3.13 4.64
CA VAL A 130 -1.12 4.39 4.38
C VAL A 130 -1.10 4.67 2.89
N GLU A 131 -2.24 5.07 2.33
CA GLU A 131 -2.36 5.45 0.93
C GLU A 131 -3.04 6.80 0.76
N ILE A 132 -2.60 7.55 -0.25
CA ILE A 132 -3.33 8.71 -0.75
C ILE A 132 -4.29 8.19 -1.81
N THR A 133 -5.56 8.46 -1.64
CA THR A 133 -6.62 7.95 -2.51
C THR A 133 -7.72 8.99 -2.75
N MET A 134 -8.53 8.77 -3.79
CA MET A 134 -9.72 9.55 -4.06
C MET A 134 -10.80 8.66 -4.69
N TYR A 135 -12.03 8.77 -4.21
CA TYR A 135 -13.13 7.92 -4.64
C TYR A 135 -13.40 8.01 -6.14
N LYS A 136 -13.24 6.89 -6.84
CA LYS A 136 -13.44 6.76 -8.30
C LYS A 136 -12.58 7.69 -9.15
N GLN A 137 -11.43 8.13 -8.65
CA GLN A 137 -10.50 9.01 -9.34
C GLN A 137 -9.07 8.51 -9.18
N ARG A 138 -8.25 8.76 -10.17
CA ARG A 138 -6.81 8.50 -10.11
C ARG A 138 -6.10 9.67 -9.42
N VAL A 139 -5.89 9.55 -8.11
CA VAL A 139 -5.34 10.66 -7.32
C VAL A 139 -3.92 11.02 -7.74
N CYS A 140 -3.12 10.05 -8.18
CA CYS A 140 -1.76 10.31 -8.66
C CYS A 140 -1.76 11.24 -9.89
N ASP A 141 -2.73 11.10 -10.80
CA ASP A 141 -2.84 11.96 -11.99
C ASP A 141 -3.31 13.38 -11.60
N ILE A 142 -4.24 13.47 -10.64
CA ILE A 142 -4.78 14.76 -10.16
C ILE A 142 -3.71 15.59 -9.45
N LEU A 143 -2.90 14.96 -8.60
CA LEU A 143 -1.88 15.62 -7.81
C LEU A 143 -0.50 15.66 -8.50
N GLY A 144 -0.33 14.91 -9.59
CA GLY A 144 0.97 14.75 -10.25
C GLY A 144 1.98 13.99 -9.39
N ILE A 145 1.49 13.03 -8.59
CA ILE A 145 2.32 12.19 -7.72
C ILE A 145 2.94 11.05 -8.53
N GLY A 146 4.26 10.89 -8.39
CA GLY A 146 5.02 9.79 -8.98
C GLY A 146 5.65 8.86 -7.94
N LEU A 147 6.20 7.75 -8.42
CA LEU A 147 7.01 6.85 -7.59
C LEU A 147 8.23 7.59 -7.04
N LEU A 148 8.58 7.32 -5.78
CA LEU A 148 9.67 7.92 -5.02
C LEU A 148 9.47 9.39 -4.67
N ASP A 149 8.34 9.99 -5.00
CA ASP A 149 8.02 11.33 -4.53
C ASP A 149 7.93 11.36 -3.00
N ILE A 150 8.37 12.48 -2.44
CA ILE A 150 8.32 12.70 -0.99
C ILE A 150 6.99 13.37 -0.65
N VAL A 151 6.34 12.83 0.37
CA VAL A 151 5.12 13.37 0.96
C VAL A 151 5.39 13.65 2.43
N ASP A 152 5.11 14.87 2.87
CA ASP A 152 5.31 15.30 4.24
C ASP A 152 3.99 15.23 5.03
N ILE A 153 4.01 14.59 6.20
CA ILE A 153 2.93 14.59 7.17
C ILE A 153 3.38 15.50 8.33
N VAL A 154 2.86 16.73 8.34
CA VAL A 154 3.27 17.76 9.30
C VAL A 154 2.35 17.72 10.53
N MET A 155 2.89 17.30 11.65
CA MET A 155 2.18 17.22 12.93
C MET A 155 1.96 18.61 13.51
N ARG A 156 0.74 18.86 14.00
CA ARG A 156 0.38 20.11 14.66
C ARG A 156 0.32 19.90 16.17
N ASN A 157 0.82 20.86 16.91
CA ASN A 157 0.57 20.90 18.34
C ASN A 157 -0.93 21.11 18.56
N ASN A 158 -1.52 20.32 19.45
CA ASN A 158 -2.88 20.58 19.91
C ASN A 158 -2.89 21.95 20.61
N PRO A 159 -3.92 22.78 20.35
CA PRO A 159 -4.05 24.07 21.02
C PRO A 159 -4.21 23.89 22.53
#